data_f499c0537269f237a703a3dfa2aec54b
#
_entry.id   f499c0537269f237a703a3dfa2aec54b
#
_cell.length_a   1.000
_cell.length_b   1.000
_cell.length_c   1.000
_cell.angle_alpha   90.00
_cell.angle_beta   90.00
_cell.angle_gamma   90.00
#
_symmetry.space_group_name_H-M   'P 1'
#
loop_
_entity.id
_entity.type
_entity.pdbx_description
1 polymer ?
#
loop_
_entity_poly.entity_id
_entity_poly.type
_entity_poly.pdbx_seq_one_letter_code
_entity_poly.pdbx_strand_id
1 'polypeptide(L)'
;MVFTSFSFLGFLTLSVLAFCLTPRRRRSRDILPSGKHFQSKRHATALPPRGYVLLGFSLVFYAFAGWKKLIFLLLTALFVWLCSRQMGQVYDNMNDALSRLQDRQEKAAVQKRHRKRCRRLAAFGIVILLVLYSYCKYGAMLVEAIRSLLVNLGKGGPLSAWEVIVPLGLSYYTLSLIGYLLDVYWRKQEHESNFALFLLCVCYFPQILQGPIPRYRLLRKEFLEDTSVTSQRLCRGTQLILWGYFKKLVIADRLNLFITGVLGSYQLYDGLAFWVTALFSTFQLYADFSGCMDIVQGISELFGITVEKNFDHPFTSRSVAEWWRRWHITLCQWMKDYVYFPLA
;
A
#
# COMPACT_ATOMS: atom_id res chain seq x y z
N MET A 1 -9.13 14.97 1.34
CA MET A 1 -8.59 15.46 2.63
C MET A 1 -7.08 15.26 2.63
N VAL A 2 -6.32 16.27 3.04
CA VAL A 2 -4.87 16.19 3.24
C VAL A 2 -4.64 16.04 4.74
N PHE A 3 -3.61 15.30 5.17
CA PHE A 3 -3.31 15.08 6.60
C PHE A 3 -3.17 16.37 7.41
N THR A 4 -2.74 17.45 6.78
CA THR A 4 -2.54 18.77 7.41
C THR A 4 -3.80 19.63 7.52
N SER A 5 -4.97 19.16 7.06
CA SER A 5 -6.21 19.93 7.09
C SER A 5 -6.97 19.77 8.42
N PHE A 6 -7.62 20.83 8.89
CA PHE A 6 -8.51 20.75 10.06
C PHE A 6 -9.65 19.73 9.88
N SER A 7 -10.15 19.59 8.64
CA SER A 7 -11.15 18.58 8.29
C SER A 7 -10.64 17.16 8.55
N PHE A 8 -9.34 16.91 8.33
CA PHE A 8 -8.73 15.62 8.63
C PHE A 8 -8.63 15.37 10.13
N LEU A 9 -8.30 16.38 10.94
CA LEU A 9 -8.27 16.24 12.41
C LEU A 9 -9.65 15.90 12.98
N GLY A 10 -10.71 16.57 12.50
CA GLY A 10 -12.08 16.23 12.86
C GLY A 10 -12.47 14.81 12.46
N PHE A 11 -12.13 14.40 11.23
CA PHE A 11 -12.34 13.04 10.73
C PHE A 11 -11.58 11.99 11.57
N LEU A 12 -10.32 12.26 11.91
CA LEU A 12 -9.50 11.38 12.74
C LEU A 12 -10.09 11.23 14.14
N THR A 13 -10.46 12.35 14.78
CA THR A 13 -11.09 12.33 16.12
C THR A 13 -12.36 11.49 16.11
N LEU A 14 -13.24 11.70 15.12
CA LEU A 14 -14.47 10.93 14.98
C LEU A 14 -14.20 9.44 14.76
N SER A 15 -13.20 9.11 13.93
CA SER A 15 -12.85 7.72 13.66
C SER A 15 -12.28 7.00 14.88
N VAL A 16 -11.43 7.67 15.68
CA VAL A 16 -10.87 7.13 16.93
C VAL A 16 -11.98 6.93 17.95
N LEU A 17 -12.89 7.91 18.13
CA LEU A 17 -14.03 7.78 19.03
C LEU A 17 -14.93 6.60 18.64
N ALA A 18 -15.33 6.52 17.38
CA ALA A 18 -16.14 5.41 16.89
C ALA A 18 -15.45 4.04 17.09
N PHE A 19 -14.16 3.97 16.85
CA PHE A 19 -13.35 2.76 17.07
C PHE A 19 -13.30 2.37 18.55
N CYS A 20 -13.08 3.32 19.44
CA CYS A 20 -13.03 3.08 20.90
C CYS A 20 -14.39 2.66 21.47
N LEU A 21 -15.49 3.24 20.98
CA LEU A 21 -16.85 2.90 21.39
C LEU A 21 -17.31 1.52 20.88
N THR A 22 -16.67 1.01 19.82
CA THR A 22 -17.02 -0.30 19.27
C THR A 22 -16.49 -1.43 20.17
N PRO A 23 -17.33 -2.40 20.56
CA PRO A 23 -16.93 -3.48 21.42
C PRO A 23 -15.85 -4.35 20.78
N ARG A 24 -14.88 -4.77 21.59
CA ARG A 24 -13.87 -5.73 21.17
C ARG A 24 -14.48 -7.12 21.02
N ARG A 25 -14.01 -7.86 20.03
CA ARG A 25 -14.33 -9.28 19.95
C ARG A 25 -13.67 -9.99 21.14
N ARG A 26 -14.46 -10.59 22.04
CA ARG A 26 -13.90 -11.45 23.09
C ARG A 26 -13.07 -12.54 22.41
N ARG A 27 -11.78 -12.60 22.72
CA ARG A 27 -10.87 -13.64 22.23
C ARG A 27 -11.38 -14.95 22.79
N SER A 28 -12.07 -15.76 21.99
CA SER A 28 -12.14 -17.20 22.26
C SER A 28 -10.70 -17.66 22.36
N ARG A 29 -10.34 -18.34 23.44
CA ARG A 29 -8.99 -18.90 23.69
C ARG A 29 -8.62 -20.00 22.68
N ASP A 30 -9.35 -20.14 21.61
CA ASP A 30 -9.18 -21.17 20.60
C ASP A 30 -8.11 -20.73 19.59
N ILE A 31 -6.87 -21.00 19.98
CA ILE A 31 -5.89 -21.69 19.17
C ILE A 31 -5.29 -20.90 18.00
N LEU A 32 -4.14 -20.29 18.26
CA LEU A 32 -3.03 -20.37 17.34
C LEU A 32 -2.31 -21.70 17.63
N PRO A 33 -2.40 -22.73 16.81
CA PRO A 33 -1.56 -23.90 16.98
C PRO A 33 -0.12 -23.51 16.67
N SER A 34 0.68 -23.48 17.71
CA SER A 34 2.14 -23.54 17.62
C SER A 34 2.50 -24.92 17.11
N GLY A 35 2.80 -25.07 15.82
CA GLY A 35 3.22 -26.36 15.29
C GLY A 35 3.18 -26.43 13.77
N LYS A 36 4.22 -27.01 13.21
CA LYS A 36 4.57 -27.17 11.78
C LYS A 36 3.61 -28.01 10.92
N HIS A 37 2.32 -28.02 11.17
CA HIS A 37 1.32 -28.61 10.26
C HIS A 37 0.20 -27.61 10.03
N PHE A 38 0.38 -26.80 8.99
CA PHE A 38 -0.62 -25.92 8.44
C PHE A 38 -1.64 -26.75 7.63
N GLN A 39 -2.44 -27.56 8.34
CA GLN A 39 -3.62 -28.18 7.74
C GLN A 39 -4.86 -27.35 8.08
N SER A 40 -5.24 -26.60 7.10
CA SER A 40 -6.53 -26.01 6.76
C SER A 40 -7.73 -26.56 7.55
N LYS A 41 -8.25 -25.77 8.51
CA LYS A 41 -9.70 -25.65 8.65
C LYS A 41 -10.06 -24.24 8.17
N ARG A 42 -10.64 -24.17 6.98
CA ARG A 42 -11.17 -22.97 6.33
C ARG A 42 -12.33 -22.38 7.15
N HIS A 43 -12.03 -21.74 8.26
CA HIS A 43 -12.98 -20.81 8.83
C HIS A 43 -12.72 -19.47 8.18
N ALA A 44 -13.66 -18.99 7.36
CA ALA A 44 -13.69 -17.61 6.93
C ALA A 44 -13.55 -16.75 8.18
N THR A 45 -12.36 -16.18 8.40
CA THR A 45 -12.08 -15.38 9.59
C THR A 45 -12.89 -14.10 9.44
N ALA A 46 -14.00 -14.00 10.18
CA ALA A 46 -14.82 -12.80 10.16
C ALA A 46 -13.99 -11.61 10.67
N LEU A 47 -14.07 -10.51 9.96
CA LEU A 47 -13.46 -9.25 10.40
C LEU A 47 -14.05 -8.85 11.76
N PRO A 48 -13.24 -8.45 12.75
CA PRO A 48 -13.76 -7.94 14.03
C PRO A 48 -14.66 -6.69 13.82
N PRO A 49 -15.62 -6.39 14.72
CA PRO A 49 -16.46 -5.19 14.61
C PRO A 49 -15.67 -3.90 14.41
N ARG A 50 -14.56 -3.73 15.13
CA ARG A 50 -13.63 -2.61 14.96
C ARG A 50 -13.00 -2.54 13.57
N GLY A 51 -12.74 -3.67 12.94
CA GLY A 51 -12.26 -3.74 11.58
C GLY A 51 -13.28 -3.21 10.57
N TYR A 52 -14.58 -3.48 10.77
CA TYR A 52 -15.64 -2.89 9.93
C TYR A 52 -15.74 -1.37 10.11
N VAL A 53 -15.53 -0.85 11.33
CA VAL A 53 -15.47 0.60 11.56
C VAL A 53 -14.31 1.21 10.78
N LEU A 54 -13.11 0.63 10.87
CA LEU A 54 -11.95 1.09 10.09
C LEU A 54 -12.18 1.01 8.59
N LEU A 55 -12.82 -0.06 8.10
CA LEU A 55 -13.18 -0.19 6.70
C LEU A 55 -14.15 0.94 6.29
N GLY A 56 -15.20 1.19 7.07
CA GLY A 56 -16.16 2.25 6.82
C GLY A 56 -15.49 3.63 6.71
N PHE A 57 -14.65 3.98 7.70
CA PHE A 57 -13.89 5.23 7.66
C PHE A 57 -12.89 5.29 6.50
N SER A 58 -12.25 4.17 6.14
CA SER A 58 -11.35 4.13 4.99
C SER A 58 -12.09 4.38 3.67
N LEU A 59 -13.28 3.81 3.50
CA LEU A 59 -14.11 4.05 2.32
C LEU A 59 -14.62 5.49 2.27
N VAL A 60 -15.08 6.04 3.41
CA VAL A 60 -15.48 7.46 3.51
C VAL A 60 -14.32 8.38 3.18
N PHE A 61 -13.13 8.14 3.76
CA PHE A 61 -11.93 8.91 3.46
C PHE A 61 -11.62 8.92 1.95
N TYR A 62 -11.72 7.76 1.32
CA TYR A 62 -11.48 7.62 -0.12
C TYR A 62 -12.57 8.32 -0.96
N ALA A 63 -13.82 8.26 -0.53
CA ALA A 63 -14.94 8.94 -1.19
C ALA A 63 -14.77 10.46 -1.23
N PHE A 64 -14.18 11.07 -0.19
CA PHE A 64 -13.81 12.49 -0.20
C PHE A 64 -12.77 12.85 -1.27
N ALA A 65 -11.98 11.89 -1.74
CA ALA A 65 -11.07 12.11 -2.87
C ALA A 65 -11.80 12.05 -4.24
N GLY A 66 -13.04 11.57 -4.25
CA GLY A 66 -13.91 11.48 -5.41
C GLY A 66 -14.51 10.07 -5.59
N TRP A 67 -15.83 10.00 -5.79
CA TRP A 67 -16.55 8.74 -5.92
C TRP A 67 -16.10 7.87 -7.10
N LYS A 68 -15.70 8.49 -8.23
CA LYS A 68 -15.13 7.78 -9.40
C LYS A 68 -13.83 7.04 -9.02
N LYS A 69 -12.99 7.69 -8.21
CA LYS A 69 -11.73 7.10 -7.71
C LYS A 69 -11.98 5.93 -6.76
N LEU A 70 -13.03 6.03 -5.91
CA LEU A 70 -13.45 4.95 -5.03
C LEU A 70 -13.92 3.73 -5.83
N ILE A 71 -14.76 3.91 -6.83
CA ILE A 71 -15.23 2.82 -7.70
C ILE A 71 -14.04 2.13 -8.37
N PHE A 72 -13.09 2.90 -8.89
CA PHE A 72 -11.88 2.34 -9.51
C PHE A 72 -11.08 1.45 -8.52
N LEU A 73 -10.88 1.92 -7.28
CA LEU A 73 -10.24 1.14 -6.23
C LEU A 73 -11.01 -0.16 -5.94
N LEU A 74 -12.33 -0.07 -5.75
CA LEU A 74 -13.18 -1.22 -5.44
C LEU A 74 -13.13 -2.28 -6.55
N LEU A 75 -13.24 -1.86 -7.81
CA LEU A 75 -13.17 -2.75 -8.96
C LEU A 75 -11.79 -3.42 -9.07
N THR A 76 -10.72 -2.65 -8.88
CA THR A 76 -9.35 -3.17 -8.93
C THR A 76 -9.09 -4.17 -7.78
N ALA A 77 -9.54 -3.85 -6.57
CA ALA A 77 -9.43 -4.73 -5.41
C ALA A 77 -10.25 -6.02 -5.62
N LEU A 78 -11.50 -5.90 -6.10
CA LEU A 78 -12.36 -7.05 -6.39
C LEU A 78 -11.74 -7.96 -7.46
N PHE A 79 -11.22 -7.39 -8.54
CA PHE A 79 -10.54 -8.13 -9.60
C PHE A 79 -9.38 -8.97 -9.05
N VAL A 80 -8.49 -8.36 -8.27
CA VAL A 80 -7.33 -9.06 -7.68
C VAL A 80 -7.78 -10.13 -6.69
N TRP A 81 -8.78 -9.85 -5.87
CA TRP A 81 -9.35 -10.82 -4.94
C TRP A 81 -9.95 -12.04 -5.67
N LEU A 82 -10.68 -11.84 -6.78
CA LEU A 82 -11.19 -12.93 -7.61
C LEU A 82 -10.07 -13.75 -8.25
N CYS A 83 -9.02 -13.10 -8.77
CA CYS A 83 -7.85 -13.80 -9.30
C CYS A 83 -7.18 -14.67 -8.22
N SER A 84 -7.01 -14.13 -7.01
CA SER A 84 -6.42 -14.87 -5.89
C SER A 84 -7.29 -16.06 -5.44
N ARG A 85 -8.62 -15.91 -5.41
CA ARG A 85 -9.56 -17.01 -5.13
C ARG A 85 -9.46 -18.13 -6.16
N GLN A 86 -9.39 -17.77 -7.44
CA GLN A 86 -9.21 -18.77 -8.50
C GLN A 86 -7.89 -19.53 -8.34
N MET A 87 -6.78 -18.83 -7.99
CA MET A 87 -5.51 -19.50 -7.68
C MET A 87 -5.65 -20.44 -6.48
N GLY A 88 -6.35 -20.02 -5.43
CA GLY A 88 -6.64 -20.86 -4.26
C GLY A 88 -7.39 -22.14 -4.65
N GLN A 89 -8.49 -22.04 -5.43
CA GLN A 89 -9.22 -23.20 -5.92
C GLN A 89 -8.34 -24.15 -6.76
N VAL A 90 -7.44 -23.60 -7.59
CA VAL A 90 -6.49 -24.41 -8.36
C VAL A 90 -5.56 -25.18 -7.42
N TYR A 91 -5.09 -24.57 -6.33
CA TYR A 91 -4.23 -25.26 -5.35
C TYR A 91 -4.98 -26.30 -4.53
N ASP A 92 -6.24 -26.05 -4.20
CA ASP A 92 -7.09 -27.03 -3.51
C ASP A 92 -7.32 -28.26 -4.38
N ASN A 93 -7.75 -28.05 -5.63
CA ASN A 93 -7.93 -29.15 -6.60
C ASN A 93 -6.62 -29.92 -6.83
N MET A 94 -5.48 -29.24 -6.80
CA MET A 94 -4.18 -29.91 -6.89
C MET A 94 -3.90 -30.79 -5.67
N ASN A 95 -4.17 -30.29 -4.45
CA ASN A 95 -3.95 -31.06 -3.24
C ASN A 95 -4.85 -32.30 -3.18
N ASP A 96 -6.13 -32.14 -3.59
CA ASP A 96 -7.10 -33.25 -3.68
C ASP A 96 -6.68 -34.29 -4.73
N ALA A 97 -6.18 -33.85 -5.89
CA ALA A 97 -5.66 -34.77 -6.91
C ALA A 97 -4.39 -35.51 -6.40
N LEU A 98 -3.48 -34.81 -5.74
CA LEU A 98 -2.26 -35.41 -5.20
C LEU A 98 -2.50 -36.44 -4.09
N SER A 99 -3.57 -36.28 -3.31
CA SER A 99 -3.94 -37.22 -2.26
C SER A 99 -4.44 -38.56 -2.81
N ARG A 100 -4.95 -38.57 -4.06
CA ARG A 100 -5.48 -39.79 -4.75
C ARG A 100 -4.43 -40.54 -5.56
N LEU A 101 -3.31 -39.92 -5.87
CA LEU A 101 -2.25 -40.51 -6.69
C LEU A 101 -1.18 -41.15 -5.78
N GLN A 102 -0.64 -42.28 -6.23
CA GLN A 102 0.50 -42.94 -5.56
C GLN A 102 1.82 -42.75 -6.35
N ASP A 103 1.74 -42.74 -7.68
CA ASP A 103 2.92 -42.60 -8.53
C ASP A 103 3.56 -41.23 -8.46
N ARG A 104 4.89 -41.21 -8.33
CA ARG A 104 5.71 -40.01 -8.23
C ARG A 104 5.72 -39.20 -9.53
N GLN A 105 5.69 -39.87 -10.69
CA GLN A 105 5.71 -39.20 -11.98
C GLN A 105 4.38 -38.47 -12.26
N GLU A 106 3.24 -39.14 -11.98
CA GLU A 106 1.91 -38.55 -12.09
C GLU A 106 1.75 -37.35 -11.15
N LYS A 107 2.22 -37.45 -9.90
CA LYS A 107 2.22 -36.32 -8.95
C LYS A 107 2.97 -35.13 -9.49
N ALA A 108 4.16 -35.34 -10.09
CA ALA A 108 4.96 -34.25 -10.67
C ALA A 108 4.26 -33.60 -11.87
N ALA A 109 3.62 -34.41 -12.73
CA ALA A 109 2.85 -33.90 -13.87
C ALA A 109 1.65 -33.03 -13.43
N VAL A 110 0.88 -33.50 -12.43
CA VAL A 110 -0.24 -32.75 -11.86
C VAL A 110 0.24 -31.43 -11.24
N GLN A 111 1.32 -31.44 -10.43
CA GLN A 111 1.89 -30.22 -9.85
C GLN A 111 2.31 -29.21 -10.93
N LYS A 112 3.02 -29.69 -11.98
CA LYS A 112 3.47 -28.85 -13.11
C LYS A 112 2.29 -28.18 -13.83
N ARG A 113 1.22 -28.94 -14.09
CA ARG A 113 0.01 -28.42 -14.76
C ARG A 113 -0.68 -27.34 -13.95
N HIS A 114 -0.93 -27.58 -12.65
CA HIS A 114 -1.61 -26.63 -11.77
C HIS A 114 -0.74 -25.38 -11.52
N ARG A 115 0.58 -25.56 -11.32
CA ARG A 115 1.49 -24.43 -11.18
C ARG A 115 1.53 -23.54 -12.42
N LYS A 116 1.48 -24.14 -13.64
CA LYS A 116 1.38 -23.38 -14.90
C LYS A 116 0.09 -22.56 -14.97
N ARG A 117 -1.04 -23.13 -14.50
CA ARG A 117 -2.33 -22.40 -14.44
C ARG A 117 -2.28 -21.24 -13.46
N CYS A 118 -1.76 -21.45 -12.24
CA CYS A 118 -1.58 -20.37 -11.26
C CYS A 118 -0.64 -19.28 -11.77
N ARG A 119 0.47 -19.64 -12.46
CA ARG A 119 1.37 -18.67 -13.08
C ARG A 119 0.66 -17.80 -14.13
N ARG A 120 -0.21 -18.38 -14.96
CA ARG A 120 -0.99 -17.61 -15.94
C ARG A 120 -1.98 -16.66 -15.27
N LEU A 121 -2.67 -17.08 -14.22
CA LEU A 121 -3.59 -16.24 -13.45
C LEU A 121 -2.86 -15.08 -12.76
N ALA A 122 -1.71 -15.35 -12.13
CA ALA A 122 -0.90 -14.32 -11.50
C ALA A 122 -0.36 -13.32 -12.54
N ALA A 123 0.21 -13.82 -13.65
CA ALA A 123 0.70 -12.97 -14.74
C ALA A 123 -0.42 -12.11 -15.34
N PHE A 124 -1.60 -12.68 -15.60
CA PHE A 124 -2.76 -11.95 -16.08
C PHE A 124 -3.16 -10.83 -15.11
N GLY A 125 -3.27 -11.15 -13.81
CA GLY A 125 -3.59 -10.14 -12.79
C GLY A 125 -2.56 -9.02 -12.73
N ILE A 126 -1.27 -9.35 -12.76
CA ILE A 126 -0.17 -8.37 -12.72
C ILE A 126 -0.16 -7.51 -13.99
N VAL A 127 -0.32 -8.10 -15.18
CA VAL A 127 -0.35 -7.36 -16.44
C VAL A 127 -1.51 -6.35 -16.46
N ILE A 128 -2.71 -6.76 -16.06
CA ILE A 128 -3.86 -5.85 -15.96
C ILE A 128 -3.58 -4.71 -14.98
N LEU A 129 -3.00 -5.00 -13.80
CA LEU A 129 -2.64 -3.95 -12.83
C LEU A 129 -1.62 -2.97 -13.40
N LEU A 130 -0.60 -3.45 -14.11
CA LEU A 130 0.41 -2.61 -14.74
C LEU A 130 -0.15 -1.76 -15.88
N VAL A 131 -1.06 -2.32 -16.70
CA VAL A 131 -1.75 -1.59 -17.76
C VAL A 131 -2.62 -0.48 -17.17
N LEU A 132 -3.43 -0.78 -16.14
CA LEU A 132 -4.25 0.20 -15.44
C LEU A 132 -3.40 1.28 -14.78
N TYR A 133 -2.29 0.90 -14.14
CA TYR A 133 -1.34 1.83 -13.55
C TYR A 133 -0.74 2.78 -14.58
N SER A 134 -0.26 2.22 -15.71
CA SER A 134 0.35 2.99 -16.79
C SER A 134 -0.66 3.93 -17.44
N TYR A 135 -1.89 3.46 -17.66
CA TYR A 135 -2.97 4.30 -18.17
C TYR A 135 -3.27 5.48 -17.23
N CYS A 136 -3.45 5.24 -15.95
CA CYS A 136 -3.73 6.30 -14.97
C CYS A 136 -2.58 7.30 -14.81
N LYS A 137 -1.33 6.84 -14.90
CA LYS A 137 -0.16 7.69 -14.65
C LYS A 137 0.32 8.43 -15.90
N TYR A 138 0.29 7.76 -17.04
CA TYR A 138 0.88 8.26 -18.30
C TYR A 138 -0.14 8.51 -19.39
N GLY A 139 -1.42 8.15 -19.19
CA GLY A 139 -2.47 8.24 -20.19
C GLY A 139 -2.65 9.67 -20.73
N ALA A 140 -2.68 10.67 -19.87
CA ALA A 140 -2.80 12.08 -20.29
C ALA A 140 -1.61 12.52 -21.17
N MET A 141 -0.39 12.14 -20.78
CA MET A 141 0.83 12.42 -21.56
C MET A 141 0.80 11.71 -22.92
N LEU A 142 0.35 10.47 -22.96
CA LEU A 142 0.23 9.70 -24.21
C LEU A 142 -0.80 10.32 -25.15
N VAL A 143 -1.96 10.71 -24.62
CA VAL A 143 -3.01 11.39 -25.41
C VAL A 143 -2.50 12.70 -25.99
N GLU A 144 -1.78 13.52 -25.20
CA GLU A 144 -1.20 14.78 -25.70
C GLU A 144 -0.10 14.55 -26.74
N ALA A 145 0.75 13.53 -26.56
CA ALA A 145 1.75 13.15 -27.56
C ALA A 145 1.12 12.71 -28.88
N ILE A 146 0.06 11.91 -28.82
CA ILE A 146 -0.70 11.48 -30.02
C ILE A 146 -1.37 12.69 -30.68
N ARG A 147 -1.96 13.58 -29.90
CA ARG A 147 -2.58 14.82 -30.41
C ARG A 147 -1.56 15.68 -31.16
N SER A 148 -0.40 15.94 -30.55
CA SER A 148 0.69 16.70 -31.14
C SER A 148 1.14 16.10 -32.49
N LEU A 149 1.28 14.75 -32.52
CA LEU A 149 1.63 14.02 -33.73
C LEU A 149 0.55 14.18 -34.83
N LEU A 150 -0.73 14.06 -34.50
CA LEU A 150 -1.83 14.20 -35.45
C LEU A 150 -1.95 15.62 -35.99
N VAL A 151 -1.73 16.63 -35.15
CA VAL A 151 -1.66 18.04 -35.59
C VAL A 151 -0.52 18.25 -36.59
N ASN A 152 0.67 17.72 -36.30
CA ASN A 152 1.82 17.81 -37.20
C ASN A 152 1.60 17.09 -38.55
N LEU A 153 0.75 16.08 -38.57
CA LEU A 153 0.36 15.35 -39.80
C LEU A 153 -0.82 15.98 -40.55
N GLY A 154 -1.27 17.17 -40.12
CA GLY A 154 -2.42 17.86 -40.73
C GLY A 154 -3.78 17.19 -40.49
N LYS A 155 -3.85 16.21 -39.56
CA LYS A 155 -5.07 15.48 -39.22
C LYS A 155 -5.64 15.86 -37.84
N GLY A 156 -5.28 17.05 -37.31
CA GLY A 156 -5.72 17.54 -36.02
C GLY A 156 -7.22 17.88 -36.00
N GLY A 157 -8.03 16.98 -35.38
CA GLY A 157 -9.39 17.26 -34.95
C GLY A 157 -9.46 17.54 -33.45
N PRO A 158 -10.58 18.05 -32.91
CA PRO A 158 -10.77 18.23 -31.47
C PRO A 158 -10.88 16.89 -30.80
N LEU A 159 -9.74 16.31 -30.40
CA LEU A 159 -9.75 15.23 -29.41
C LEU A 159 -10.15 15.88 -28.09
N SER A 160 -11.33 15.56 -27.58
CA SER A 160 -11.78 16.03 -26.28
C SER A 160 -10.74 15.62 -25.24
N ALA A 161 -10.41 16.55 -24.34
CA ALA A 161 -9.49 16.25 -23.24
C ALA A 161 -10.06 15.10 -22.39
N TRP A 162 -9.49 13.93 -22.51
CA TRP A 162 -9.88 12.79 -21.67
C TRP A 162 -9.37 13.06 -20.26
N GLU A 163 -10.30 13.31 -19.34
CA GLU A 163 -9.96 13.34 -17.92
C GLU A 163 -9.53 11.95 -17.46
N VAL A 164 -8.24 11.74 -17.39
CA VAL A 164 -7.69 10.50 -16.80
C VAL A 164 -7.94 10.54 -15.31
N ILE A 165 -8.74 9.60 -14.82
CA ILE A 165 -8.99 9.45 -13.39
C ILE A 165 -7.75 8.85 -12.73
N VAL A 166 -7.00 9.67 -11.98
CA VAL A 166 -5.87 9.19 -11.16
C VAL A 166 -6.37 8.88 -9.76
N PRO A 167 -6.46 7.59 -9.37
CA PRO A 167 -6.89 7.20 -8.04
C PRO A 167 -5.89 7.64 -6.96
N LEU A 168 -6.40 7.89 -5.76
CA LEU A 168 -5.58 8.21 -4.61
C LEU A 168 -4.73 6.98 -4.22
N GLY A 169 -3.44 7.19 -3.96
CA GLY A 169 -2.54 6.11 -3.55
C GLY A 169 -2.27 5.04 -4.62
N LEU A 170 -2.51 5.37 -5.92
CA LEU A 170 -2.39 4.41 -7.04
C LEU A 170 -1.12 3.56 -6.99
N SER A 171 0.05 4.18 -6.82
CA SER A 171 1.33 3.45 -6.78
C SER A 171 1.41 2.53 -5.55
N TYR A 172 0.94 3.02 -4.42
CA TYR A 172 0.95 2.32 -3.16
C TYR A 172 0.13 1.02 -3.20
N TYR A 173 -1.17 1.13 -3.51
CA TYR A 173 -2.01 -0.07 -3.50
C TYR A 173 -1.71 -1.01 -4.67
N THR A 174 -1.20 -0.50 -5.81
CA THR A 174 -0.80 -1.35 -6.92
C THR A 174 0.37 -2.27 -6.52
N LEU A 175 1.42 -1.72 -5.87
CA LEU A 175 2.53 -2.53 -5.36
C LEU A 175 2.05 -3.55 -4.31
N SER A 176 1.14 -3.15 -3.41
CA SER A 176 0.55 -4.04 -2.41
C SER A 176 -0.24 -5.19 -3.05
N LEU A 177 -1.04 -4.90 -4.08
CA LEU A 177 -1.82 -5.89 -4.81
C LEU A 177 -0.95 -6.86 -5.62
N ILE A 178 0.12 -6.36 -6.27
CA ILE A 178 1.11 -7.20 -6.97
C ILE A 178 1.81 -8.12 -5.97
N GLY A 179 2.28 -7.58 -4.85
CA GLY A 179 2.91 -8.38 -3.78
C GLY A 179 1.98 -9.47 -3.26
N TYR A 180 0.70 -9.15 -3.03
CA TYR A 180 -0.30 -10.12 -2.61
C TYR A 180 -0.50 -11.26 -3.62
N LEU A 181 -0.66 -10.95 -4.92
CA LEU A 181 -0.80 -11.96 -5.97
C LEU A 181 0.42 -12.88 -6.06
N LEU A 182 1.63 -12.32 -5.94
CA LEU A 182 2.87 -13.09 -5.95
C LEU A 182 3.00 -13.96 -4.70
N ASP A 183 2.64 -13.47 -3.52
CA ASP A 183 2.66 -14.25 -2.29
C ASP A 183 1.69 -15.43 -2.33
N VAL A 184 0.50 -15.24 -2.90
CA VAL A 184 -0.45 -16.35 -3.13
C VAL A 184 0.10 -17.33 -4.17
N TYR A 185 0.68 -16.85 -5.28
CA TYR A 185 1.30 -17.70 -6.31
C TYR A 185 2.48 -18.51 -5.76
N TRP A 186 3.33 -17.92 -4.94
CA TRP A 186 4.45 -18.63 -4.30
C TRP A 186 4.04 -19.47 -3.09
N ARG A 187 2.75 -19.46 -2.73
CA ARG A 187 2.22 -20.16 -1.55
C ARG A 187 2.84 -19.68 -0.24
N LYS A 188 3.33 -18.45 -0.19
CA LYS A 188 3.80 -17.80 1.05
C LYS A 188 2.64 -17.47 1.98
N GLN A 189 1.44 -17.29 1.39
CA GLN A 189 0.18 -17.11 2.09
C GLN A 189 -0.98 -17.75 1.32
N GLU A 190 -2.06 -18.05 2.02
CA GLU A 190 -3.30 -18.50 1.40
C GLU A 190 -4.09 -17.31 0.83
N HIS A 191 -4.97 -17.58 -0.13
CA HIS A 191 -5.89 -16.57 -0.63
C HIS A 191 -6.85 -16.13 0.48
N GLU A 192 -7.19 -14.85 0.52
CA GLU A 192 -8.17 -14.36 1.49
C GLU A 192 -9.60 -14.68 1.03
N SER A 193 -10.38 -15.33 1.89
CA SER A 193 -11.79 -15.65 1.62
C SER A 193 -12.74 -14.50 1.97
N ASN A 194 -12.34 -13.63 2.93
CA ASN A 194 -13.13 -12.50 3.37
C ASN A 194 -12.78 -11.24 2.59
N PHE A 195 -13.64 -10.83 1.66
CA PHE A 195 -13.42 -9.63 0.85
C PHE A 195 -13.33 -8.33 1.68
N ALA A 196 -14.08 -8.20 2.78
CA ALA A 196 -14.04 -7.02 3.62
C ALA A 196 -12.67 -6.86 4.32
N LEU A 197 -12.09 -7.96 4.79
CA LEU A 197 -10.74 -7.96 5.37
C LEU A 197 -9.69 -7.65 4.30
N PHE A 198 -9.81 -8.25 3.11
CA PHE A 198 -8.94 -7.95 1.99
C PHE A 198 -8.99 -6.48 1.61
N LEU A 199 -10.21 -5.93 1.44
CA LEU A 199 -10.43 -4.54 1.08
C LEU A 199 -9.86 -3.57 2.14
N LEU A 200 -10.05 -3.87 3.43
CA LEU A 200 -9.47 -3.07 4.51
C LEU A 200 -7.93 -3.02 4.41
N CYS A 201 -7.27 -4.15 4.13
CA CYS A 201 -5.82 -4.18 3.94
C CYS A 201 -5.35 -3.32 2.75
N VAL A 202 -6.19 -3.20 1.70
CA VAL A 202 -5.87 -2.41 0.50
C VAL A 202 -6.12 -0.92 0.70
N CYS A 203 -7.25 -0.56 1.36
CA CYS A 203 -7.71 0.82 1.45
C CYS A 203 -7.51 1.48 2.83
N TYR A 204 -6.75 0.88 3.73
CA TYR A 204 -6.52 1.40 5.09
C TYR A 204 -6.09 2.87 5.05
N PHE A 205 -6.98 3.77 5.50
CA PHE A 205 -6.88 5.22 5.24
C PHE A 205 -5.59 5.87 5.75
N PRO A 206 -4.97 5.46 6.86
CA PRO A 206 -3.71 6.08 7.27
C PRO A 206 -2.57 5.81 6.29
N GLN A 207 -2.55 4.63 5.67
CA GLN A 207 -1.44 4.21 4.80
C GLN A 207 -1.63 4.56 3.33
N ILE A 208 -2.88 4.72 2.86
CA ILE A 208 -3.18 4.77 1.41
C ILE A 208 -2.60 5.99 0.71
N LEU A 209 -2.32 7.09 1.41
CA LEU A 209 -1.73 8.30 0.81
C LEU A 209 -0.24 8.15 0.57
N GLN A 210 0.52 7.88 1.61
CA GLN A 210 1.98 7.85 1.61
C GLN A 210 2.54 6.89 2.67
N GLY A 211 1.78 5.85 3.05
CA GLY A 211 2.21 4.93 4.11
C GLY A 211 3.33 3.97 3.69
N PRO A 212 3.85 3.18 4.63
CA PRO A 212 4.72 2.06 4.34
C PRO A 212 4.00 1.06 3.44
N ILE A 213 4.67 0.47 2.45
CA ILE A 213 4.07 -0.53 1.57
C ILE A 213 3.81 -1.79 2.40
N PRO A 214 2.53 -2.14 2.69
CA PRO A 214 2.25 -3.21 3.64
C PRO A 214 2.49 -4.57 2.99
N ARG A 215 3.01 -5.48 3.78
CA ARG A 215 2.87 -6.90 3.49
C ARG A 215 1.49 -7.34 3.95
N TYR A 216 0.68 -7.83 3.03
CA TYR A 216 -0.70 -8.25 3.32
C TYR A 216 -0.78 -9.12 4.58
N ARG A 217 0.11 -10.12 4.72
CA ARG A 217 0.15 -11.05 5.86
C ARG A 217 0.31 -10.35 7.21
N LEU A 218 1.15 -9.29 7.28
CA LEU A 218 1.41 -8.57 8.52
C LEU A 218 0.21 -7.70 8.89
N LEU A 219 -0.29 -6.93 7.95
CA LEU A 219 -1.43 -6.03 8.18
C LEU A 219 -2.73 -6.83 8.49
N ARG A 220 -2.96 -7.95 7.79
CA ARG A 220 -4.04 -8.89 8.08
C ARG A 220 -4.00 -9.37 9.53
N LYS A 221 -2.82 -9.72 10.02
CA LYS A 221 -2.63 -10.18 11.41
C LYS A 221 -3.03 -9.09 12.40
N GLU A 222 -2.56 -7.86 12.20
CA GLU A 222 -2.90 -6.71 13.06
C GLU A 222 -4.41 -6.47 13.13
N PHE A 223 -5.13 -6.53 12.00
CA PHE A 223 -6.59 -6.34 11.98
C PHE A 223 -7.36 -7.48 12.66
N LEU A 224 -6.84 -8.70 12.64
CA LEU A 224 -7.51 -9.85 13.26
C LEU A 224 -7.20 -9.99 14.76
N GLU A 225 -6.05 -9.50 15.22
CA GLU A 225 -5.65 -9.60 16.62
C GLU A 225 -6.45 -8.69 17.54
N ASP A 226 -7.14 -7.66 16.98
CA ASP A 226 -7.99 -6.70 17.72
C ASP A 226 -7.30 -6.22 19.02
N THR A 227 -6.07 -5.71 18.86
CA THR A 227 -5.20 -5.31 19.97
C THR A 227 -5.81 -4.19 20.80
N SER A 228 -5.45 -4.13 22.09
CA SER A 228 -5.95 -3.08 22.97
C SER A 228 -5.29 -1.74 22.68
N VAL A 229 -6.12 -0.72 22.60
CA VAL A 229 -5.65 0.66 22.68
C VAL A 229 -5.33 0.96 24.15
N THR A 230 -4.03 1.01 24.46
CA THR A 230 -3.56 1.36 25.82
C THR A 230 -3.23 2.84 25.88
N SER A 231 -3.24 3.43 27.10
CA SER A 231 -2.82 4.82 27.30
C SER A 231 -1.40 5.08 26.77
N GLN A 232 -0.51 4.09 26.91
CA GLN A 232 0.85 4.16 26.38
C GLN A 232 0.89 4.27 24.84
N ARG A 233 0.04 3.49 24.13
CA ARG A 233 -0.10 3.59 22.67
C ARG A 233 -0.70 4.92 22.24
N LEU A 234 -1.69 5.43 22.96
CA LEU A 234 -2.27 6.75 22.69
C LEU A 234 -1.21 7.86 22.84
N CYS A 235 -0.46 7.84 23.94
CA CYS A 235 0.60 8.82 24.16
C CYS A 235 1.68 8.75 23.06
N ARG A 236 2.17 7.55 22.76
CA ARG A 236 3.16 7.33 21.70
C ARG A 236 2.62 7.74 20.32
N GLY A 237 1.37 7.37 20.00
CA GLY A 237 0.73 7.74 18.75
C GLY A 237 0.63 9.26 18.58
N THR A 238 0.18 9.96 19.63
CA THR A 238 0.10 11.42 19.64
C THR A 238 1.47 12.07 19.49
N GLN A 239 2.50 11.57 20.18
CA GLN A 239 3.86 12.07 20.05
C GLN A 239 4.39 11.91 18.62
N LEU A 240 4.16 10.76 17.97
CA LEU A 240 4.54 10.51 16.58
C LEU A 240 3.82 11.45 15.62
N ILE A 241 2.52 11.67 15.82
CA ILE A 241 1.73 12.60 15.00
C ILE A 241 2.30 14.03 15.12
N LEU A 242 2.52 14.51 16.33
CA LEU A 242 3.06 15.85 16.59
C LEU A 242 4.46 16.01 15.98
N TRP A 243 5.32 15.01 16.16
CA TRP A 243 6.66 14.99 15.58
C TRP A 243 6.63 14.96 14.05
N GLY A 244 5.70 14.19 13.46
CA GLY A 244 5.48 14.15 12.02
C GLY A 244 5.00 15.50 11.47
N TYR A 245 4.07 16.16 12.13
CA TYR A 245 3.64 17.51 11.77
C TYR A 245 4.76 18.54 11.90
N PHE A 246 5.57 18.45 12.95
CA PHE A 246 6.74 19.33 13.09
C PHE A 246 7.69 19.17 11.89
N LYS A 247 8.06 17.95 11.53
CA LYS A 247 8.90 17.70 10.36
C LYS A 247 8.27 18.22 9.07
N LYS A 248 6.97 18.01 8.88
CA LYS A 248 6.26 18.42 7.67
C LYS A 248 6.11 19.94 7.59
N LEU A 249 5.48 20.57 8.59
CA LEU A 249 5.06 21.96 8.53
C LEU A 249 6.18 22.95 8.87
N VAL A 250 7.05 22.58 9.82
CA VAL A 250 8.10 23.49 10.30
C VAL A 250 9.40 23.32 9.53
N ILE A 251 9.76 22.11 9.15
CA ILE A 251 11.01 21.87 8.40
C ILE A 251 10.72 21.81 6.90
N ALA A 252 9.98 20.82 6.44
CA ALA A 252 9.86 20.55 5.01
C ALA A 252 9.17 21.69 4.24
N ASP A 253 8.04 22.19 4.72
CA ASP A 253 7.30 23.25 4.02
C ASP A 253 8.08 24.57 4.03
N ARG A 254 8.86 24.88 5.09
CA ARG A 254 9.70 26.08 5.13
C ARG A 254 10.91 25.99 4.20
N LEU A 255 11.58 24.85 4.16
CA LEU A 255 12.67 24.62 3.19
C LEU A 255 12.13 24.67 1.76
N ASN A 256 10.93 24.15 1.52
CA ASN A 256 10.30 24.17 0.18
C ASN A 256 10.04 25.60 -0.32
N LEU A 257 9.68 26.55 0.56
CA LEU A 257 9.51 27.96 0.17
C LEU A 257 10.82 28.54 -0.38
N PHE A 258 11.94 28.27 0.26
CA PHE A 258 13.26 28.71 -0.21
C PHE A 258 13.61 28.06 -1.56
N ILE A 259 13.46 26.73 -1.65
CA ILE A 259 13.77 25.95 -2.84
C ILE A 259 12.98 26.45 -4.04
N THR A 260 11.65 26.60 -3.88
CA THR A 260 10.77 27.07 -4.96
C THR A 260 11.05 28.52 -5.35
N GLY A 261 11.42 29.38 -4.40
CA GLY A 261 11.83 30.75 -4.65
C GLY A 261 13.08 30.83 -5.53
N VAL A 262 14.14 30.07 -5.17
CA VAL A 262 15.40 30.06 -5.95
C VAL A 262 15.18 29.44 -7.34
N LEU A 263 14.50 28.28 -7.42
CA LEU A 263 14.28 27.61 -8.70
C LEU A 263 13.30 28.37 -9.62
N GLY A 264 12.30 29.06 -9.05
CA GLY A 264 11.33 29.86 -9.81
C GLY A 264 11.92 31.13 -10.42
N SER A 265 13.02 31.64 -9.86
CA SER A 265 13.70 32.87 -10.31
C SER A 265 15.21 32.63 -10.50
N TYR A 266 15.55 31.47 -11.05
CA TYR A 266 16.94 30.96 -11.10
C TYR A 266 17.94 31.93 -11.72
N GLN A 267 17.49 32.85 -12.62
CA GLN A 267 18.32 33.86 -13.27
C GLN A 267 18.82 34.96 -12.31
N LEU A 268 18.19 35.12 -11.14
CA LEU A 268 18.51 36.14 -10.15
C LEU A 268 19.51 35.66 -9.10
N TYR A 269 19.86 34.37 -9.10
CA TYR A 269 20.69 33.75 -8.07
C TYR A 269 22.00 33.25 -8.62
N ASP A 270 23.03 33.30 -7.77
CA ASP A 270 24.37 32.81 -8.04
C ASP A 270 24.58 31.32 -7.76
N GLY A 271 25.76 30.80 -8.07
CA GLY A 271 26.11 29.39 -7.86
C GLY A 271 26.02 28.93 -6.39
N LEU A 272 26.27 29.83 -5.43
CA LEU A 272 26.16 29.49 -4.00
C LEU A 272 24.71 29.16 -3.61
N ALA A 273 23.75 29.95 -4.12
CA ALA A 273 22.31 29.70 -3.88
C ALA A 273 21.88 28.32 -4.38
N PHE A 274 22.42 27.86 -5.52
CA PHE A 274 22.11 26.50 -6.02
C PHE A 274 22.68 25.39 -5.13
N TRP A 275 23.91 25.56 -4.59
CA TRP A 275 24.47 24.60 -3.63
C TRP A 275 23.63 24.51 -2.36
N VAL A 276 23.20 25.64 -1.81
CA VAL A 276 22.32 25.70 -0.64
C VAL A 276 20.97 25.06 -0.98
N THR A 277 20.41 25.33 -2.17
CA THR A 277 19.15 24.73 -2.64
C THR A 277 19.25 23.21 -2.75
N ALA A 278 20.33 22.67 -3.28
CA ALA A 278 20.56 21.23 -3.37
C ALA A 278 20.63 20.57 -1.98
N LEU A 279 21.35 21.19 -1.03
CA LEU A 279 21.40 20.74 0.35
C LEU A 279 20.01 20.77 1.00
N PHE A 280 19.30 21.88 0.89
CA PHE A 280 17.96 22.06 1.45
C PHE A 280 16.95 21.10 0.83
N SER A 281 17.04 20.81 -0.47
CA SER A 281 16.19 19.82 -1.15
C SER A 281 16.35 18.42 -0.55
N THR A 282 17.57 18.04 -0.17
CA THR A 282 17.85 16.75 0.47
C THR A 282 17.18 16.64 1.85
N PHE A 283 17.30 17.69 2.68
CA PHE A 283 16.66 17.72 3.99
C PHE A 283 15.14 17.86 3.89
N GLN A 284 14.65 18.66 2.94
CA GLN A 284 13.23 18.84 2.67
C GLN A 284 12.58 17.51 2.30
N LEU A 285 13.16 16.78 1.36
CA LEU A 285 12.64 15.47 0.93
C LEU A 285 12.57 14.47 2.10
N TYR A 286 13.62 14.43 2.92
CA TYR A 286 13.64 13.55 4.09
C TYR A 286 12.59 13.96 5.14
N ALA A 287 12.54 15.25 5.49
CA ALA A 287 11.62 15.75 6.50
C ALA A 287 10.15 15.57 6.07
N ASP A 288 9.85 15.84 4.80
CA ASP A 288 8.52 15.67 4.23
C ASP A 288 8.07 14.20 4.27
N PHE A 289 8.90 13.31 3.73
CA PHE A 289 8.53 11.90 3.64
C PHE A 289 8.56 11.21 4.99
N SER A 290 9.60 11.40 5.81
CA SER A 290 9.66 10.80 7.15
C SER A 290 8.60 11.37 8.09
N GLY A 291 8.24 12.65 7.94
CA GLY A 291 7.15 13.27 8.68
C GLY A 291 5.81 12.64 8.38
N CYS A 292 5.50 12.40 7.10
CA CYS A 292 4.30 11.67 6.70
C CYS A 292 4.29 10.24 7.26
N MET A 293 5.44 9.56 7.29
CA MET A 293 5.54 8.21 7.87
C MET A 293 5.25 8.20 9.38
N ASP A 294 5.77 9.19 10.11
CA ASP A 294 5.49 9.31 11.55
C ASP A 294 4.00 9.59 11.82
N ILE A 295 3.35 10.44 11.00
CA ILE A 295 1.91 10.67 11.10
C ILE A 295 1.14 9.38 10.89
N VAL A 296 1.46 8.61 9.84
CA VAL A 296 0.81 7.33 9.53
C VAL A 296 0.99 6.31 10.65
N GLN A 297 2.22 6.18 11.18
CA GLN A 297 2.52 5.31 12.31
C GLN A 297 1.76 5.76 13.57
N GLY A 298 1.77 7.05 13.85
CA GLY A 298 1.09 7.62 15.00
C GLY A 298 -0.42 7.39 14.95
N ILE A 299 -1.06 7.64 13.80
CA ILE A 299 -2.48 7.36 13.60
C ILE A 299 -2.78 5.87 13.79
N SER A 300 -1.95 4.99 13.24
CA SER A 300 -2.12 3.54 13.39
C SER A 300 -2.00 3.08 14.84
N GLU A 301 -1.09 3.67 15.63
CA GLU A 301 -0.98 3.40 17.07
C GLU A 301 -2.25 3.82 17.85
N LEU A 302 -2.96 4.88 17.43
CA LEU A 302 -4.25 5.26 18.04
C LEU A 302 -5.33 4.18 17.86
N PHE A 303 -5.23 3.37 16.82
CA PHE A 303 -6.10 2.21 16.59
C PHE A 303 -5.52 0.89 17.14
N GLY A 304 -4.37 0.94 17.80
CA GLY A 304 -3.68 -0.26 18.30
C GLY A 304 -3.04 -1.10 17.21
N ILE A 305 -2.84 -0.55 16.01
CA ILE A 305 -2.27 -1.22 14.84
C ILE A 305 -0.81 -0.80 14.69
N THR A 306 0.07 -1.78 14.54
CA THR A 306 1.48 -1.54 14.30
C THR A 306 1.79 -1.62 12.81
N VAL A 307 2.36 -0.56 12.25
CA VAL A 307 2.80 -0.52 10.85
C VAL A 307 4.32 -0.49 10.75
N GLU A 308 4.86 -0.98 9.65
CA GLU A 308 6.31 -1.08 9.42
C GLU A 308 6.95 0.33 9.33
N LYS A 309 8.19 0.44 9.82
CA LYS A 309 8.97 1.67 9.68
C LYS A 309 9.52 1.81 8.26
N ASN A 310 9.59 3.06 7.77
CA ASN A 310 10.19 3.37 6.47
C ASN A 310 11.56 4.04 6.56
N PHE A 311 11.89 4.61 7.70
CA PHE A 311 13.15 5.32 7.93
C PHE A 311 13.78 4.91 9.26
N ASP A 312 15.11 4.78 9.25
CA ASP A 312 15.91 4.53 10.45
C ASP A 312 17.22 5.32 10.38
N HIS A 313 17.15 6.64 10.63
CA HIS A 313 18.30 7.57 10.68
C HIS A 313 19.25 7.42 9.46
N PRO A 314 18.78 7.58 8.20
CA PRO A 314 19.55 7.26 7.00
C PRO A 314 20.84 8.09 6.87
N PHE A 315 20.86 9.34 7.34
CA PHE A 315 22.02 10.21 7.25
C PHE A 315 23.17 9.87 8.22
N THR A 316 22.98 8.93 9.14
CA THR A 316 24.03 8.40 10.00
C THR A 316 24.73 7.17 9.40
N SER A 317 24.39 6.79 8.17
CA SER A 317 24.94 5.62 7.50
C SER A 317 26.39 5.82 7.10
N ARG A 318 27.20 4.77 7.22
CA ARG A 318 28.63 4.76 6.87
C ARG A 318 28.91 4.26 5.46
N SER A 319 27.88 3.75 4.76
CA SER A 319 27.99 3.27 3.38
C SER A 319 26.68 3.45 2.63
N VAL A 320 26.73 3.48 1.30
CA VAL A 320 25.56 3.55 0.43
C VAL A 320 24.64 2.33 0.63
N ALA A 321 25.23 1.15 0.84
CA ALA A 321 24.44 -0.07 1.12
C ALA A 321 23.70 0.01 2.46
N GLU A 322 24.31 0.62 3.47
CA GLU A 322 23.66 0.86 4.76
C GLU A 322 22.58 1.93 4.64
N TRP A 323 22.84 3.00 3.86
CA TRP A 323 21.85 4.04 3.61
C TRP A 323 20.57 3.48 2.99
N TRP A 324 20.63 2.62 1.97
CA TRP A 324 19.48 1.97 1.38
C TRP A 324 18.74 1.02 2.34
N ARG A 325 19.39 0.46 3.35
CA ARG A 325 18.73 -0.33 4.41
C ARG A 325 17.95 0.53 5.40
N ARG A 326 18.23 1.84 5.46
CA ARG A 326 17.63 2.80 6.38
C ARG A 326 16.70 3.80 5.70
N TRP A 327 16.72 3.88 4.37
CA TRP A 327 15.91 4.76 3.56
C TRP A 327 14.82 3.96 2.84
N HIS A 328 13.56 4.41 2.94
CA HIS A 328 12.38 3.79 2.30
C HIS A 328 12.38 2.26 2.41
N ILE A 329 12.52 1.78 3.64
CA ILE A 329 12.79 0.37 3.98
C ILE A 329 11.80 -0.58 3.33
N THR A 330 10.48 -0.26 3.38
CA THR A 330 9.44 -1.15 2.84
C THR A 330 9.51 -1.26 1.31
N LEU A 331 9.87 -0.20 0.59
CA LEU A 331 10.09 -0.26 -0.86
C LEU A 331 11.32 -1.10 -1.19
N CYS A 332 12.43 -0.88 -0.49
CA CYS A 332 13.67 -1.67 -0.69
C CYS A 332 13.43 -3.15 -0.43
N GLN A 333 12.68 -3.50 0.61
CA GLN A 333 12.30 -4.87 0.89
C GLN A 333 11.35 -5.44 -0.17
N TRP A 334 10.39 -4.63 -0.65
CA TRP A 334 9.49 -5.03 -1.72
C TRP A 334 10.26 -5.36 -3.01
N MET A 335 11.18 -4.47 -3.43
CA MET A 335 12.02 -4.68 -4.60
C MET A 335 12.89 -5.92 -4.45
N LYS A 336 13.44 -6.15 -3.26
CA LYS A 336 14.26 -7.33 -2.98
C LYS A 336 13.45 -8.62 -3.08
N ASP A 337 12.25 -8.66 -2.48
CA ASP A 337 11.44 -9.88 -2.37
C ASP A 337 10.70 -10.24 -3.66
N TYR A 338 10.28 -9.24 -4.44
CA TYR A 338 9.40 -9.45 -5.59
C TYR A 338 10.08 -9.21 -6.94
N VAL A 339 11.22 -8.54 -6.96
CA VAL A 339 11.97 -8.27 -8.20
C VAL A 339 13.34 -8.97 -8.17
N TYR A 340 14.18 -8.63 -7.21
CA TYR A 340 15.57 -9.11 -7.18
C TYR A 340 15.67 -10.63 -7.02
N PHE A 341 15.14 -11.20 -5.93
CA PHE A 341 15.25 -12.63 -5.67
C PHE A 341 14.57 -13.54 -6.72
N PRO A 342 13.43 -13.18 -7.32
CA PRO A 342 12.85 -13.99 -8.38
C PRO A 342 13.65 -13.98 -9.69
N LEU A 343 14.54 -12.98 -9.91
CA LEU A 343 15.36 -12.83 -11.11
C LEU A 343 16.82 -13.29 -10.90
N ALA A 344 17.29 -13.36 -9.65
CA ALA A 344 18.63 -13.84 -9.28
C ALA A 344 18.67 -15.37 -9.17
#